data_dc619ca55fa5c9f14b2fed830e51e8d6
#
_entry.id   dc619ca55fa5c9f14b2fed830e51e8d6
#
_cell.length_a   1.000
_cell.length_b   1.000
_cell.length_c   1.000
_cell.angle_alpha   90.00
_cell.angle_beta   90.00
_cell.angle_gamma   90.00
#
_symmetry.space_group_name_H-M   'P 1'
#
loop_
_entity.id
_entity.type
_entity.pdbx_description
1 polymer ?
#
loop_
_entity_poly.entity_id
_entity_poly.type
_entity_poly.pdbx_seq_one_letter_code
_entity_poly.pdbx_strand_id
1 'polypeptide(L)'
;MFNRLEHTLESFRDCFSREAAYGWFVIIVVGFLLRTDHLGMTSVIRDLALDGSNYENLRHFFYSAAWSLDVLRHRWYAIVRDSGLVYTVNDRVLLAGDGVKASKEARYMPGVKKMVQESEDSSKGEFIFGHMFGAIGVLLGDAQLCCPLKFNIQEGLRPVANWRDSFVSGESHVLQMINNLFEAAQVFGKSYALLDRYFLCAPLLIRLKELNEASRHHAENLLEIVTKAKSNTVAYTKPHKACSRGRGRPRLKGEAVHLKDLWNSKRCFRKATVHIYGREETVRYRCVNLLWGKGIYQELRFVLAVFENSEKSILVSTDLTLSAAQIIELYGHRFKIESCFREFKQQFGGFCYHFWTKALPKLNHFKRKDDPEPVGMVSNEHGRELVLRKLKAIEGFVLVANIAMGIAQMAALNSDADEVRKYRYLRTIVPTRISEATVMCYFRKQLFALLLKHPESPITRFIRERQTRSYVESEYA
;
A
#
# COMPACT_ATOMS: atom_id res chain seq x y z
N MET A 1 -24.87 4.79 -7.25
CA MET A 1 -23.44 4.48 -7.43
C MET A 1 -22.75 5.46 -8.40
N PHE A 2 -23.29 5.70 -9.61
CA PHE A 2 -22.69 6.59 -10.62
C PHE A 2 -22.46 8.03 -10.09
N ASN A 3 -23.45 8.68 -9.48
CA ASN A 3 -23.31 10.03 -8.93
C ASN A 3 -22.21 10.14 -7.84
N ARG A 4 -22.01 9.07 -7.06
CA ARG A 4 -20.90 9.03 -6.08
C ARG A 4 -19.54 8.93 -6.77
N LEU A 5 -19.45 8.11 -7.84
CA LEU A 5 -18.25 8.04 -8.67
C LEU A 5 -17.92 9.42 -9.24
N GLU A 6 -18.90 10.08 -9.82
CA GLU A 6 -18.77 11.43 -10.40
C GLU A 6 -18.28 12.43 -9.36
N HIS A 7 -18.95 12.53 -8.22
CA HIS A 7 -18.57 13.45 -7.14
C HIS A 7 -17.15 13.17 -6.61
N THR A 8 -16.78 11.87 -6.48
CA THR A 8 -15.43 11.51 -6.07
C THR A 8 -14.40 11.92 -7.11
N LEU A 9 -14.67 11.72 -8.39
CA LEU A 9 -13.76 12.14 -9.47
C LEU A 9 -13.66 13.65 -9.58
N GLU A 10 -14.75 14.38 -9.41
CA GLU A 10 -14.78 15.86 -9.41
C GLU A 10 -13.89 16.43 -8.31
N SER A 11 -13.82 15.78 -7.14
CA SER A 11 -12.94 16.20 -6.05
C SER A 11 -11.45 16.22 -6.42
N PHE A 12 -11.03 15.61 -7.53
CA PHE A 12 -9.67 15.65 -8.05
C PHE A 12 -9.44 16.79 -9.07
N ARG A 13 -10.48 17.54 -9.48
CA ARG A 13 -10.38 18.51 -10.58
C ARG A 13 -9.20 19.50 -10.39
N ASP A 14 -9.04 20.03 -9.19
CA ASP A 14 -8.01 21.01 -8.85
C ASP A 14 -6.58 20.44 -8.82
N CYS A 15 -6.42 19.12 -8.92
CA CYS A 15 -5.09 18.49 -9.05
C CYS A 15 -4.49 18.67 -10.45
N PHE A 16 -5.27 19.19 -11.40
CA PHE A 16 -4.91 19.29 -12.82
C PHE A 16 -4.99 20.74 -13.30
N SER A 17 -3.90 21.24 -13.89
CA SER A 17 -3.85 22.60 -14.44
C SER A 17 -4.60 22.74 -15.79
N ARG A 18 -5.01 21.62 -16.41
CA ARG A 18 -5.70 21.61 -17.73
C ARG A 18 -6.88 20.64 -17.68
N GLU A 19 -8.01 21.06 -18.25
CA GLU A 19 -9.22 20.24 -18.40
C GLU A 19 -8.95 18.92 -19.13
N ALA A 20 -8.17 18.98 -20.21
CA ALA A 20 -7.82 17.78 -20.98
C ALA A 20 -7.07 16.73 -20.13
N ALA A 21 -6.19 17.15 -19.21
CA ALA A 21 -5.47 16.24 -18.31
C ALA A 21 -6.42 15.63 -17.27
N TYR A 22 -7.33 16.42 -16.72
CA TYR A 22 -8.39 15.93 -15.84
C TYR A 22 -9.30 14.93 -16.56
N GLY A 23 -9.73 15.23 -17.79
CA GLY A 23 -10.56 14.32 -18.58
C GLY A 23 -9.86 12.97 -18.85
N TRP A 24 -8.55 12.96 -19.10
CA TRP A 24 -7.79 11.71 -19.23
C TRP A 24 -7.67 10.95 -17.91
N PHE A 25 -7.52 11.64 -16.80
CA PHE A 25 -7.56 11.01 -15.47
C PHE A 25 -8.88 10.28 -15.24
N VAL A 26 -10.02 10.96 -15.50
CA VAL A 26 -11.36 10.38 -15.37
C VAL A 26 -11.51 9.14 -16.26
N ILE A 27 -11.12 9.22 -17.52
CA ILE A 27 -11.17 8.10 -18.49
C ILE A 27 -10.33 6.91 -17.98
N ILE A 28 -9.12 7.16 -17.47
CA ILE A 28 -8.24 6.09 -17.00
C ILE A 28 -8.82 5.41 -15.76
N VAL A 29 -9.33 6.17 -14.78
CA VAL A 29 -9.97 5.61 -13.58
C VAL A 29 -11.19 4.76 -13.96
N VAL A 30 -12.07 5.27 -14.84
CA VAL A 30 -13.23 4.50 -15.33
C VAL A 30 -12.76 3.25 -16.07
N GLY A 31 -11.74 3.36 -16.90
CA GLY A 31 -11.15 2.22 -17.61
C GLY A 31 -10.61 1.15 -16.65
N PHE A 32 -9.99 1.52 -15.53
CA PHE A 32 -9.59 0.56 -14.50
C PHE A 32 -10.77 -0.14 -13.83
N LEU A 33 -11.90 0.56 -13.63
CA LEU A 33 -13.13 -0.03 -13.06
C LEU A 33 -13.81 -1.03 -14.00
N LEU A 34 -13.61 -0.89 -15.32
CA LEU A 34 -14.17 -1.80 -16.34
C LEU A 34 -13.25 -2.98 -16.66
N ARG A 35 -11.99 -2.89 -16.34
CA ARG A 35 -10.94 -3.77 -16.83
C ARG A 35 -11.25 -5.26 -16.67
N THR A 36 -10.95 -6.03 -17.73
CA THR A 36 -11.15 -7.49 -17.79
C THR A 36 -9.86 -8.26 -18.07
N ASP A 37 -8.78 -7.57 -18.42
CA ASP A 37 -7.50 -8.17 -18.80
C ASP A 37 -6.27 -7.46 -18.19
N HIS A 38 -5.08 -7.83 -18.64
CA HIS A 38 -3.80 -7.30 -18.15
C HIS A 38 -3.00 -6.56 -19.25
N LEU A 39 -3.66 -5.98 -20.25
CA LEU A 39 -3.02 -5.35 -21.41
C LEU A 39 -2.60 -3.88 -21.22
N GLY A 40 -2.55 -3.39 -20.00
CA GLY A 40 -2.13 -2.02 -19.72
C GLY A 40 -3.16 -0.98 -20.19
N MET A 41 -2.71 0.06 -20.89
CA MET A 41 -3.59 1.15 -21.36
C MET A 41 -4.47 0.77 -22.55
N THR A 42 -4.11 -0.26 -23.31
CA THR A 42 -4.90 -0.74 -24.44
C THR A 42 -6.29 -1.20 -24.01
N SER A 43 -6.39 -1.76 -22.80
CA SER A 43 -7.68 -2.14 -22.21
C SER A 43 -8.62 -0.95 -22.08
N VAL A 44 -8.13 0.22 -21.67
CA VAL A 44 -8.93 1.44 -21.52
C VAL A 44 -9.53 1.87 -22.86
N ILE A 45 -8.72 1.85 -23.93
CA ILE A 45 -9.16 2.20 -25.29
C ILE A 45 -10.29 1.25 -25.73
N ARG A 46 -10.07 -0.05 -25.59
CA ARG A 46 -11.02 -1.07 -26.02
C ARG A 46 -12.31 -1.06 -25.19
N ASP A 47 -12.17 -1.08 -23.86
CA ASP A 47 -13.30 -1.28 -22.95
C ASP A 47 -14.24 -0.06 -22.89
N LEU A 48 -13.76 1.11 -23.32
CA LEU A 48 -14.54 2.34 -23.45
C LEU A 48 -14.88 2.70 -24.90
N ALA A 49 -14.57 1.82 -25.87
CA ALA A 49 -14.76 2.04 -27.31
C ALA A 49 -14.16 3.37 -27.81
N LEU A 50 -13.00 3.77 -27.24
CA LEU A 50 -12.32 4.99 -27.66
C LEU A 50 -11.66 4.81 -29.04
N ASP A 51 -11.56 5.90 -29.79
CA ASP A 51 -10.81 5.90 -31.05
C ASP A 51 -9.34 5.55 -30.81
N GLY A 52 -8.77 4.68 -31.65
CA GLY A 52 -7.39 4.19 -31.49
C GLY A 52 -6.34 5.29 -31.53
N SER A 53 -6.60 6.43 -32.17
CA SER A 53 -5.71 7.62 -32.19
C SER A 53 -5.52 8.21 -30.79
N ASN A 54 -6.42 7.94 -29.86
CA ASN A 54 -6.33 8.40 -28.47
C ASN A 54 -5.29 7.65 -27.63
N TYR A 55 -4.68 6.55 -28.13
CA TYR A 55 -3.67 5.81 -27.39
C TYR A 55 -2.45 6.67 -26.98
N GLU A 56 -1.94 7.48 -27.91
CA GLU A 56 -0.80 8.37 -27.63
C GLU A 56 -1.18 9.48 -26.64
N ASN A 57 -2.39 10.03 -26.71
CA ASN A 57 -2.89 11.02 -25.75
C ASN A 57 -2.99 10.44 -24.33
N LEU A 58 -3.52 9.22 -24.22
CA LEU A 58 -3.62 8.49 -22.96
C LEU A 58 -2.23 8.18 -22.38
N ARG A 59 -1.29 7.76 -23.22
CA ARG A 59 0.11 7.57 -22.84
C ARG A 59 0.78 8.88 -22.40
N HIS A 60 0.52 9.98 -23.12
CA HIS A 60 1.05 11.30 -22.82
C HIS A 60 0.58 11.81 -21.44
N PHE A 61 -0.62 11.47 -20.99
CA PHE A 61 -1.12 11.83 -19.67
C PHE A 61 -0.10 11.52 -18.58
N PHE A 62 0.54 10.34 -18.59
CA PHE A 62 1.49 9.92 -17.58
C PHE A 62 2.82 10.68 -17.61
N TYR A 63 3.12 11.39 -18.72
CA TYR A 63 4.31 12.23 -18.87
C TYR A 63 4.02 13.72 -18.67
N SER A 64 2.76 14.08 -18.57
CA SER A 64 2.31 15.47 -18.52
C SER A 64 2.77 16.18 -17.26
N ALA A 65 3.21 17.45 -17.39
CA ALA A 65 3.46 18.34 -16.27
C ALA A 65 2.18 18.96 -15.70
N ALA A 66 1.01 18.69 -16.29
CA ALA A 66 -0.27 19.24 -15.84
C ALA A 66 -0.77 18.70 -14.50
N TRP A 67 -0.08 17.75 -13.90
CA TRP A 67 -0.36 17.17 -12.58
C TRP A 67 0.92 16.62 -11.93
N SER A 68 0.90 16.48 -10.60
CA SER A 68 2.01 15.89 -9.84
C SER A 68 1.54 14.68 -9.01
N LEU A 69 2.48 13.75 -8.76
CA LEU A 69 2.22 12.57 -7.92
C LEU A 69 1.80 12.96 -6.51
N ASP A 70 2.47 13.96 -5.93
CA ASP A 70 2.26 14.36 -4.54
C ASP A 70 0.90 15.03 -4.36
N VAL A 71 0.53 15.98 -5.24
CA VAL A 71 -0.78 16.66 -5.17
C VAL A 71 -1.91 15.66 -5.33
N LEU A 72 -1.80 14.74 -6.31
CA LEU A 72 -2.82 13.73 -6.56
C LEU A 72 -2.94 12.75 -5.37
N ARG A 73 -1.80 12.35 -4.77
CA ARG A 73 -1.77 11.45 -3.62
C ARG A 73 -2.35 12.10 -2.37
N HIS A 74 -1.97 13.33 -2.04
CA HIS A 74 -2.52 14.04 -0.89
C HIS A 74 -4.02 14.28 -1.01
N ARG A 75 -4.52 14.59 -2.22
CA ARG A 75 -5.95 14.68 -2.48
C ARG A 75 -6.62 13.32 -2.26
N TRP A 76 -6.01 12.24 -2.71
CA TRP A 76 -6.51 10.88 -2.47
C TRP A 76 -6.63 10.57 -0.98
N TYR A 77 -5.60 10.88 -0.20
CA TYR A 77 -5.64 10.69 1.26
C TYR A 77 -6.78 11.48 1.90
N ALA A 78 -6.97 12.73 1.51
CA ALA A 78 -8.06 13.56 2.02
C ALA A 78 -9.44 12.97 1.69
N ILE A 79 -9.66 12.53 0.44
CA ILE A 79 -10.92 11.90 0.03
C ILE A 79 -11.21 10.64 0.86
N VAL A 80 -10.21 9.78 1.07
CA VAL A 80 -10.38 8.56 1.88
C VAL A 80 -10.65 8.90 3.34
N ARG A 81 -9.91 9.86 3.93
CA ARG A 81 -10.14 10.34 5.30
C ARG A 81 -11.58 10.84 5.48
N ASP A 82 -12.04 11.67 4.55
CA ASP A 82 -13.34 12.35 4.63
C ASP A 82 -14.52 11.46 4.21
N SER A 83 -14.26 10.22 3.78
CA SER A 83 -15.29 9.25 3.36
C SER A 83 -16.20 8.76 4.49
N GLY A 84 -15.80 8.94 5.75
CA GLY A 84 -16.48 8.37 6.92
C GLY A 84 -16.35 6.84 7.07
N LEU A 85 -15.50 6.20 6.26
CA LEU A 85 -15.35 4.74 6.22
C LEU A 85 -14.08 4.24 6.92
N VAL A 86 -13.22 5.14 7.38
CA VAL A 86 -11.93 4.79 7.99
C VAL A 86 -12.15 4.07 9.31
N TYR A 87 -11.54 2.90 9.46
CA TYR A 87 -11.66 2.09 10.66
C TYR A 87 -10.67 2.54 11.73
N THR A 88 -11.16 2.69 12.96
CA THR A 88 -10.37 3.13 14.12
C THR A 88 -10.50 2.15 15.28
N VAL A 89 -9.44 2.05 16.07
CA VAL A 89 -9.40 1.33 17.35
C VAL A 89 -8.74 2.25 18.38
N ASN A 90 -9.38 2.49 19.52
CA ASN A 90 -8.91 3.42 20.57
C ASN A 90 -8.57 4.81 19.98
N ASP A 91 -9.43 5.36 19.16
CA ASP A 91 -9.27 6.65 18.45
C ASP A 91 -8.02 6.73 17.55
N ARG A 92 -7.45 5.59 17.16
CA ARG A 92 -6.34 5.49 16.24
C ARG A 92 -6.74 4.79 14.95
N VAL A 93 -6.36 5.36 13.84
CA VAL A 93 -6.57 4.80 12.49
C VAL A 93 -5.63 3.60 12.29
N LEU A 94 -6.11 2.55 11.63
CA LEU A 94 -5.30 1.40 11.30
C LEU A 94 -4.70 1.54 9.90
N LEU A 95 -3.38 1.70 9.85
CA LEU A 95 -2.58 1.69 8.63
C LEU A 95 -1.85 0.35 8.52
N ALA A 96 -1.80 -0.23 7.33
CA ALA A 96 -1.01 -1.42 7.06
C ALA A 96 0.11 -1.09 6.08
N GLY A 97 1.30 -1.68 6.29
CA GLY A 97 2.46 -1.49 5.42
C GLY A 97 3.14 -2.81 5.11
N ASP A 98 3.50 -3.03 3.84
CA ASP A 98 4.25 -4.21 3.41
C ASP A 98 4.94 -3.97 2.06
N GLY A 99 5.84 -4.88 1.68
CA GLY A 99 6.51 -4.90 0.39
C GLY A 99 5.79 -5.78 -0.61
N VAL A 100 5.73 -5.36 -1.87
CA VAL A 100 5.15 -6.15 -2.95
C VAL A 100 6.05 -6.19 -4.18
N LYS A 101 6.30 -7.38 -4.70
CA LYS A 101 7.10 -7.60 -5.92
C LYS A 101 6.19 -7.62 -7.14
N ALA A 102 6.59 -6.85 -8.17
CA ALA A 102 5.92 -6.81 -9.47
C ALA A 102 6.88 -7.32 -10.55
N SER A 103 6.62 -8.50 -11.09
CA SER A 103 7.45 -9.09 -12.15
C SER A 103 7.41 -8.26 -13.43
N LYS A 104 8.59 -8.04 -14.05
CA LYS A 104 8.78 -7.27 -15.28
C LYS A 104 9.96 -7.83 -16.08
N GLU A 105 9.67 -8.41 -17.22
CA GLU A 105 10.70 -8.90 -18.13
C GLU A 105 11.29 -7.82 -19.07
N ALA A 106 11.19 -6.56 -18.65
CA ALA A 106 11.62 -5.40 -19.44
C ALA A 106 13.10 -5.10 -19.23
N ARG A 107 13.88 -5.02 -20.33
CA ARG A 107 15.32 -4.78 -20.28
C ARG A 107 15.73 -3.30 -20.32
N TYR A 108 14.79 -2.39 -20.59
CA TYR A 108 15.02 -0.94 -20.70
C TYR A 108 14.08 -0.14 -19.76
N MET A 109 13.57 -0.79 -18.72
CA MET A 109 12.68 -0.15 -17.74
C MET A 109 13.47 0.24 -16.51
N PRO A 110 13.39 1.52 -16.06
CA PRO A 110 14.17 1.98 -14.91
C PRO A 110 13.71 1.31 -13.62
N GLY A 111 14.66 0.95 -12.75
CA GLY A 111 14.38 0.32 -11.46
C GLY A 111 14.15 -1.18 -11.50
N VAL A 112 14.08 -1.80 -12.68
CA VAL A 112 13.99 -3.27 -12.77
C VAL A 112 15.29 -3.91 -12.31
N LYS A 113 15.17 -4.85 -11.38
CA LYS A 113 16.30 -5.61 -10.82
C LYS A 113 15.97 -7.08 -10.62
N LYS A 114 17.01 -7.91 -10.44
CA LYS A 114 16.87 -9.31 -10.03
C LYS A 114 16.54 -9.39 -8.53
N MET A 115 15.51 -10.14 -8.19
CA MET A 115 15.05 -10.31 -6.81
C MET A 115 14.80 -11.78 -6.53
N VAL A 116 15.01 -12.22 -5.29
CA VAL A 116 14.63 -13.56 -4.84
C VAL A 116 13.11 -13.64 -4.81
N GLN A 117 12.56 -14.70 -5.37
CA GLN A 117 11.14 -15.01 -5.29
C GLN A 117 10.88 -15.87 -4.06
N GLU A 118 10.35 -15.29 -3.01
CA GLU A 118 9.88 -16.03 -1.84
C GLU A 118 8.51 -16.64 -2.17
N SER A 119 8.51 -17.84 -2.75
CA SER A 119 7.30 -18.60 -3.08
C SER A 119 7.44 -20.02 -2.56
N GLU A 120 6.41 -20.53 -1.92
CA GLU A 120 6.30 -21.95 -1.53
C GLU A 120 6.03 -22.84 -2.75
N ASP A 121 5.63 -22.26 -3.88
CA ASP A 121 5.40 -22.96 -5.14
C ASP A 121 6.73 -23.27 -5.84
N SER A 122 7.14 -24.52 -5.78
CA SER A 122 8.39 -25.03 -6.38
C SER A 122 8.42 -24.95 -7.92
N SER A 123 7.28 -24.73 -8.58
CA SER A 123 7.21 -24.53 -10.02
C SER A 123 7.71 -23.16 -10.46
N LYS A 124 7.82 -22.20 -9.54
CA LYS A 124 8.31 -20.85 -9.81
C LYS A 124 9.82 -20.77 -9.66
N GLY A 125 10.47 -20.01 -10.55
CA GLY A 125 11.91 -19.79 -10.48
C GLY A 125 12.33 -19.10 -9.17
N GLU A 126 13.52 -19.43 -8.68
CA GLU A 126 14.11 -18.82 -7.47
C GLU A 126 14.22 -17.29 -7.56
N PHE A 127 14.37 -16.77 -8.77
CA PHE A 127 14.56 -15.35 -9.04
C PHE A 127 13.54 -14.82 -10.03
N ILE A 128 13.13 -13.58 -9.82
CA ILE A 128 12.35 -12.78 -10.76
C ILE A 128 13.05 -11.45 -11.06
N PHE A 129 12.83 -10.94 -12.27
CA PHE A 129 13.14 -9.55 -12.61
C PHE A 129 11.89 -8.70 -12.42
N GLY A 130 12.04 -7.52 -11.82
CA GLY A 130 10.89 -6.63 -11.59
C GLY A 130 11.17 -5.49 -10.66
N HIS A 131 10.10 -4.89 -10.19
CA HIS A 131 10.11 -3.82 -9.20
C HIS A 131 9.74 -4.32 -7.82
N MET A 132 10.43 -3.81 -6.80
CA MET A 132 10.01 -3.88 -5.41
C MET A 132 9.29 -2.59 -5.04
N PHE A 133 8.00 -2.68 -4.76
CA PHE A 133 7.21 -1.58 -4.24
C PHE A 133 7.07 -1.69 -2.73
N GLY A 134 7.20 -0.56 -2.03
CA GLY A 134 6.64 -0.39 -0.70
C GLY A 134 5.21 0.09 -0.82
N ALA A 135 4.32 -0.54 -0.08
CA ALA A 135 2.90 -0.24 -0.12
C ALA A 135 2.38 0.12 1.25
N ILE A 136 1.55 1.13 1.32
CA ILE A 136 0.77 1.46 2.49
C ILE A 136 -0.71 1.55 2.14
N GLY A 137 -1.56 1.13 3.07
CA GLY A 137 -3.00 1.23 2.96
C GLY A 137 -3.65 1.53 4.30
N VAL A 138 -4.91 1.98 4.26
CA VAL A 138 -5.74 2.24 5.43
C VAL A 138 -6.90 1.24 5.48
N LEU A 139 -7.28 0.79 6.66
CA LEU A 139 -8.40 -0.13 6.82
C LEU A 139 -9.73 0.63 6.79
N LEU A 140 -10.69 0.09 6.06
CA LEU A 140 -12.03 0.63 5.87
C LEU A 140 -13.09 -0.37 6.34
N GLY A 141 -14.25 0.14 6.75
CA GLY A 141 -15.48 -0.61 6.99
C GLY A 141 -15.30 -1.76 7.97
N ASP A 142 -15.15 -1.49 9.26
CA ASP A 142 -14.91 -2.49 10.32
C ASP A 142 -13.72 -3.42 10.00
N ALA A 143 -12.64 -2.85 9.46
CA ALA A 143 -11.45 -3.55 8.98
C ALA A 143 -11.73 -4.62 7.90
N GLN A 144 -12.80 -4.46 7.13
CA GLN A 144 -13.15 -5.43 6.07
C GLN A 144 -12.18 -5.34 4.88
N LEU A 145 -11.80 -4.13 4.48
CA LEU A 145 -10.99 -3.84 3.30
C LEU A 145 -9.74 -3.04 3.68
N CYS A 146 -8.65 -3.23 2.94
CA CYS A 146 -7.46 -2.37 3.00
C CYS A 146 -7.42 -1.51 1.74
N CYS A 147 -7.66 -0.22 1.90
CA CYS A 147 -7.64 0.76 0.82
C CYS A 147 -6.20 1.17 0.52
N PRO A 148 -5.71 0.98 -0.72
CA PRO A 148 -4.35 1.37 -1.07
C PRO A 148 -4.21 2.89 -1.09
N LEU A 149 -3.20 3.40 -0.38
CA LEU A 149 -2.89 4.82 -0.31
C LEU A 149 -1.70 5.17 -1.22
N LYS A 150 -0.59 4.46 -1.05
CA LYS A 150 0.65 4.74 -1.78
C LYS A 150 1.39 3.45 -2.08
N PHE A 151 1.82 3.29 -3.33
CA PHE A 151 2.81 2.30 -3.74
C PHE A 151 3.93 3.06 -4.45
N ASN A 152 5.16 2.92 -3.96
CA ASN A 152 6.34 3.54 -4.55
C ASN A 152 7.47 2.53 -4.74
N ILE A 153 8.26 2.70 -5.79
CA ILE A 153 9.42 1.83 -6.05
C ILE A 153 10.49 2.10 -5.00
N GLN A 154 10.92 1.07 -4.28
CA GLN A 154 11.85 1.20 -3.16
C GLN A 154 13.27 0.74 -3.46
N GLU A 155 13.47 -0.04 -4.51
CA GLU A 155 14.77 -0.60 -4.83
C GLU A 155 15.16 -0.41 -6.30
N GLY A 156 16.46 -0.50 -6.59
CA GLY A 156 16.99 -0.34 -7.95
C GLY A 156 17.15 1.12 -8.41
N LEU A 157 16.89 2.09 -7.53
CA LEU A 157 16.86 3.52 -7.85
C LEU A 157 17.82 4.38 -7.02
N ARG A 158 18.69 3.78 -6.20
CA ARG A 158 19.61 4.53 -5.32
C ARG A 158 20.42 5.61 -6.06
N PRO A 159 20.97 5.38 -7.28
CA PRO A 159 21.68 6.42 -8.02
C PRO A 159 20.80 7.59 -8.44
N VAL A 160 19.50 7.37 -8.63
CA VAL A 160 18.54 8.40 -9.06
C VAL A 160 18.33 9.45 -7.98
N ALA A 161 18.37 9.06 -6.71
CA ALA A 161 18.19 10.00 -5.58
C ALA A 161 19.20 11.17 -5.57
N ASN A 162 20.34 10.98 -6.21
CA ASN A 162 21.38 12.01 -6.33
C ASN A 162 21.20 12.91 -7.58
N TRP A 163 20.20 12.65 -8.40
CA TRP A 163 19.96 13.49 -9.59
C TRP A 163 19.19 14.75 -9.22
N ARG A 164 19.42 15.80 -9.96
CA ARG A 164 18.67 17.05 -9.83
C ARG A 164 17.17 16.77 -10.05
N ASP A 165 16.34 17.41 -9.24
CA ASP A 165 14.88 17.31 -9.32
C ASP A 165 14.31 15.86 -9.18
N SER A 166 15.06 14.94 -8.56
CA SER A 166 14.58 13.59 -8.30
C SER A 166 13.57 13.56 -7.17
N PHE A 167 12.47 12.83 -7.38
CA PHE A 167 11.47 12.51 -6.34
C PHE A 167 11.77 11.16 -5.65
N VAL A 168 12.87 10.49 -6.01
CA VAL A 168 13.25 9.18 -5.48
C VAL A 168 14.04 9.35 -4.20
N SER A 169 13.68 8.61 -3.16
CA SER A 169 14.44 8.56 -1.91
C SER A 169 15.68 7.68 -2.03
N GLY A 170 16.82 8.15 -1.48
CA GLY A 170 18.04 7.35 -1.32
C GLY A 170 18.04 6.46 -0.06
N GLU A 171 17.01 6.56 0.78
CA GLU A 171 16.90 5.82 2.03
C GLU A 171 16.62 4.33 1.81
N SER A 172 16.88 3.52 2.84
CA SER A 172 16.53 2.12 2.83
C SER A 172 14.99 1.96 2.79
N HIS A 173 14.49 0.85 2.22
CA HIS A 173 13.06 0.58 2.15
C HIS A 173 12.37 0.54 3.53
N VAL A 174 13.10 0.22 4.60
CA VAL A 174 12.58 0.28 5.98
C VAL A 174 12.30 1.73 6.39
N LEU A 175 13.22 2.64 6.10
CA LEU A 175 13.05 4.07 6.39
C LEU A 175 12.01 4.71 5.49
N GLN A 176 11.97 4.34 4.21
CA GLN A 176 10.91 4.78 3.30
C GLN A 176 9.53 4.33 3.78
N MET A 177 9.39 3.09 4.27
CA MET A 177 8.13 2.57 4.81
C MET A 177 7.63 3.39 5.99
N ILE A 178 8.49 3.65 6.98
CA ILE A 178 8.06 4.41 8.17
C ILE A 178 7.78 5.87 7.84
N ASN A 179 8.54 6.50 6.93
CA ASN A 179 8.27 7.86 6.45
C ASN A 179 6.91 7.94 5.73
N ASN A 180 6.60 6.97 4.85
CA ASN A 180 5.31 6.91 4.14
C ASN A 180 4.13 6.71 5.11
N LEU A 181 4.27 5.84 6.11
CA LEU A 181 3.25 5.63 7.14
C LEU A 181 3.04 6.88 8.00
N PHE A 182 4.13 7.59 8.32
CA PHE A 182 4.06 8.82 9.08
C PHE A 182 3.40 9.96 8.27
N GLU A 183 3.72 10.08 6.98
CA GLU A 183 3.04 11.00 6.04
C GLU A 183 1.53 10.73 6.00
N ALA A 184 1.12 9.47 5.97
CA ALA A 184 -0.29 9.11 6.05
C ALA A 184 -0.89 9.49 7.42
N ALA A 185 -0.20 9.19 8.52
CA ALA A 185 -0.67 9.54 9.86
C ALA A 185 -0.82 11.07 10.06
N GLN A 186 -0.02 11.90 9.40
CA GLN A 186 -0.21 13.36 9.41
C GLN A 186 -1.56 13.79 8.79
N VAL A 187 -2.08 13.03 7.84
CA VAL A 187 -3.38 13.31 7.21
C VAL A 187 -4.53 12.67 7.98
N PHE A 188 -4.36 11.42 8.42
CA PHE A 188 -5.43 10.63 9.07
C PHE A 188 -5.53 10.84 10.58
N GLY A 189 -4.52 11.43 11.21
CA GLY A 189 -4.43 11.58 12.66
C GLY A 189 -3.72 10.40 13.33
N LYS A 190 -3.87 10.28 14.66
CA LYS A 190 -3.25 9.20 15.44
C LYS A 190 -3.50 7.84 14.81
N SER A 191 -2.45 7.03 14.66
CA SER A 191 -2.53 5.78 13.91
C SER A 191 -1.72 4.65 14.54
N TYR A 192 -2.13 3.40 14.25
CA TYR A 192 -1.33 2.19 14.42
C TYR A 192 -0.85 1.71 13.05
N ALA A 193 0.47 1.51 12.89
CA ALA A 193 1.05 0.86 11.72
C ALA A 193 1.18 -0.65 11.97
N LEU A 194 0.49 -1.45 11.15
CA LEU A 194 0.53 -2.90 11.18
C LEU A 194 1.58 -3.38 10.18
N LEU A 195 2.70 -3.91 10.68
CA LEU A 195 3.87 -4.26 9.87
C LEU A 195 4.28 -5.73 10.04
N ASP A 196 4.93 -6.31 9.02
CA ASP A 196 5.53 -7.64 9.14
C ASP A 196 6.81 -7.62 10.02
N ARG A 197 7.20 -8.80 10.50
CA ARG A 197 8.41 -9.03 11.32
C ARG A 197 9.70 -8.45 10.72
N TYR A 198 9.74 -8.28 9.40
CA TYR A 198 10.88 -7.71 8.70
C TYR A 198 11.17 -6.27 9.16
N PHE A 199 10.12 -5.51 9.47
CA PHE A 199 10.21 -4.11 9.86
C PHE A 199 10.58 -3.90 11.34
N LEU A 200 10.62 -4.95 12.18
CA LEU A 200 11.11 -4.82 13.54
C LEU A 200 12.64 -4.72 13.54
N CYS A 201 13.16 -3.51 13.40
CA CYS A 201 14.58 -3.22 13.42
C CYS A 201 14.88 -1.88 14.11
N ALA A 202 16.11 -1.73 14.65
CA ALA A 202 16.49 -0.53 15.39
C ALA A 202 16.41 0.76 14.55
N PRO A 203 16.85 0.79 13.26
CA PRO A 203 16.73 1.99 12.43
C PRO A 203 15.28 2.50 12.29
N LEU A 204 14.31 1.60 12.18
CA LEU A 204 12.90 1.98 12.08
C LEU A 204 12.41 2.62 13.38
N LEU A 205 12.74 2.03 14.55
CA LEU A 205 12.33 2.57 15.84
C LEU A 205 12.98 3.94 16.14
N ILE A 206 14.25 4.11 15.77
CA ILE A 206 14.94 5.40 15.87
C ILE A 206 14.20 6.45 15.04
N ARG A 207 13.94 6.14 13.78
CA ARG A 207 13.26 7.05 12.88
C ARG A 207 11.83 7.37 13.33
N LEU A 208 11.08 6.37 13.80
CA LEU A 208 9.74 6.56 14.36
C LEU A 208 9.76 7.54 15.54
N LYS A 209 10.73 7.36 16.43
CA LYS A 209 10.92 8.25 17.60
C LYS A 209 11.21 9.68 17.15
N GLU A 210 12.16 9.88 16.24
CA GLU A 210 12.48 11.20 15.66
C GLU A 210 11.25 11.88 15.05
N LEU A 211 10.45 11.15 14.26
CA LEU A 211 9.27 11.67 13.61
C LEU A 211 8.17 12.05 14.61
N ASN A 212 7.93 11.22 15.63
CA ASN A 212 6.97 11.53 16.69
C ASN A 212 7.42 12.74 17.54
N GLU A 213 8.72 12.84 17.88
CA GLU A 213 9.27 13.97 18.61
C GLU A 213 9.22 15.28 17.81
N ALA A 214 9.41 15.23 16.49
CA ALA A 214 9.30 16.38 15.61
C ALA A 214 7.84 16.87 15.46
N SER A 215 6.87 15.97 15.61
CA SER A 215 5.44 16.25 15.50
C SER A 215 4.82 16.81 16.79
N ARG A 216 5.49 17.75 17.45
CA ARG A 216 5.26 18.27 18.81
C ARG A 216 3.87 18.82 19.19
N HIS A 217 2.87 18.70 18.32
CA HIS A 217 1.52 19.19 18.60
C HIS A 217 0.63 18.22 19.38
N HIS A 218 1.12 17.02 19.70
CA HIS A 218 0.36 15.99 20.39
C HIS A 218 1.05 15.56 21.70
N ALA A 219 0.30 15.49 22.79
CA ALA A 219 0.76 14.91 24.06
C ALA A 219 1.10 13.42 23.92
N GLU A 220 0.59 12.76 22.88
CA GLU A 220 0.79 11.37 22.55
C GLU A 220 1.46 11.21 21.18
N ASN A 221 2.14 10.08 20.96
CA ASN A 221 2.72 9.76 19.66
C ASN A 221 1.65 9.71 18.55
N LEU A 222 1.96 10.33 17.41
CA LEU A 222 1.09 10.32 16.25
C LEU A 222 1.00 8.91 15.63
N LEU A 223 2.12 8.20 15.55
CA LEU A 223 2.21 6.87 14.97
C LEU A 223 2.79 5.88 15.98
N GLU A 224 2.11 4.76 16.20
CA GLU A 224 2.56 3.61 16.95
C GLU A 224 2.62 2.37 16.06
N ILE A 225 3.43 1.38 16.42
CA ILE A 225 3.64 0.18 15.60
C ILE A 225 3.15 -1.06 16.33
N VAL A 226 2.44 -1.92 15.59
CA VAL A 226 2.17 -3.29 15.98
C VAL A 226 2.79 -4.22 14.93
N THR A 227 3.67 -5.12 15.36
CA THR A 227 4.42 -6.01 14.47
C THR A 227 4.68 -7.37 15.12
N LYS A 228 5.45 -8.23 14.45
CA LYS A 228 5.86 -9.57 14.92
C LYS A 228 7.37 -9.62 15.12
N ALA A 229 7.83 -10.24 16.20
CA ALA A 229 9.24 -10.50 16.42
C ALA A 229 9.66 -11.88 15.87
N LYS A 230 10.95 -12.01 15.54
CA LYS A 230 11.54 -13.32 15.22
C LYS A 230 11.64 -14.19 16.47
N SER A 231 11.56 -15.51 16.32
CA SER A 231 11.63 -16.46 17.44
C SER A 231 12.94 -16.37 18.24
N ASN A 232 14.04 -16.00 17.56
CA ASN A 232 15.37 -15.86 18.16
C ASN A 232 15.67 -14.45 18.72
N THR A 233 14.65 -13.60 18.84
CA THR A 233 14.81 -12.23 19.37
C THR A 233 15.28 -12.27 20.81
N VAL A 234 16.28 -11.42 21.12
CA VAL A 234 16.79 -11.15 22.46
C VAL A 234 16.40 -9.73 22.87
N ALA A 235 15.75 -9.61 24.00
CA ALA A 235 15.36 -8.35 24.64
C ALA A 235 16.07 -8.24 26.01
N TYR A 236 15.86 -7.15 26.74
CA TYR A 236 16.55 -6.90 27.97
C TYR A 236 15.59 -6.42 29.06
N THR A 237 15.86 -6.78 30.33
CA THR A 237 15.17 -6.18 31.47
C THR A 237 15.59 -4.71 31.62
N LYS A 238 14.82 -3.92 32.37
CA LYS A 238 15.27 -2.61 32.80
C LYS A 238 16.50 -2.77 33.72
N PRO A 239 17.49 -1.85 33.69
CA PRO A 239 18.61 -1.91 34.57
C PRO A 239 18.15 -1.75 36.02
N HIS A 240 18.71 -2.54 36.95
CA HIS A 240 18.47 -2.34 38.36
C HIS A 240 19.01 -0.98 38.77
N LYS A 241 18.23 -0.21 39.54
CA LYS A 241 18.75 1.01 40.19
C LYS A 241 19.86 0.59 41.14
N ALA A 242 21.08 1.03 40.87
CA ALA A 242 22.18 0.81 41.82
C ALA A 242 21.88 1.58 43.10
N CYS A 243 22.03 0.92 44.27
CA CYS A 243 21.85 1.55 45.56
C CYS A 243 22.94 2.59 45.87
N SER A 244 24.03 2.61 45.14
CA SER A 244 25.11 3.61 45.23
C SER A 244 25.48 4.15 43.85
N ARG A 245 25.81 5.44 43.77
CA ARG A 245 26.34 6.08 42.56
C ARG A 245 27.79 5.59 42.34
N GLY A 246 27.95 4.47 41.62
CA GLY A 246 29.23 4.03 41.12
C GLY A 246 29.82 5.03 40.09
N ARG A 247 31.16 5.03 39.96
CA ARG A 247 31.84 5.78 38.88
C ARG A 247 31.52 5.12 37.52
N GLY A 248 31.11 5.92 36.53
CA GLY A 248 30.89 5.49 35.16
C GLY A 248 29.51 5.82 34.61
N ARG A 249 29.32 5.56 33.28
CA ARG A 249 28.04 5.77 32.58
C ARG A 249 27.00 4.80 33.13
N PRO A 250 25.78 5.27 33.46
CA PRO A 250 24.69 4.38 33.88
C PRO A 250 24.42 3.27 32.86
N ARG A 251 24.11 2.06 33.35
CA ARG A 251 23.73 0.95 32.48
C ARG A 251 22.42 1.28 31.71
N LEU A 252 22.43 1.14 30.40
CA LEU A 252 21.27 1.39 29.56
C LEU A 252 20.30 0.20 29.53
N LYS A 253 20.72 -1.00 29.90
CA LYS A 253 19.94 -2.24 29.88
C LYS A 253 20.35 -3.15 31.06
N GLY A 254 19.43 -4.01 31.47
CA GLY A 254 19.63 -5.06 32.44
C GLY A 254 20.05 -6.39 31.81
N GLU A 255 19.53 -7.50 32.32
CA GLU A 255 19.82 -8.86 31.87
C GLU A 255 19.20 -9.17 30.52
N ALA A 256 19.86 -10.01 29.73
CA ALA A 256 19.38 -10.50 28.47
C ALA A 256 18.25 -11.53 28.66
N VAL A 257 17.16 -11.38 27.93
CA VAL A 257 16.00 -12.26 27.91
C VAL A 257 15.83 -12.80 26.50
N HIS A 258 16.09 -14.08 26.29
CA HIS A 258 15.77 -14.75 25.05
C HIS A 258 14.26 -15.02 25.00
N LEU A 259 13.52 -14.40 24.07
CA LEU A 259 12.07 -14.52 24.04
C LEU A 259 11.60 -15.97 23.87
N LYS A 260 12.38 -16.82 23.17
CA LYS A 260 12.10 -18.27 23.05
C LYS A 260 12.04 -19.01 24.40
N ASP A 261 12.81 -18.57 25.40
CA ASP A 261 12.87 -19.24 26.70
C ASP A 261 11.63 -18.95 27.56
N LEU A 262 10.94 -17.86 27.25
CA LEU A 262 9.69 -17.49 27.92
C LEU A 262 8.55 -18.49 27.66
N TRP A 263 8.61 -19.30 26.59
CA TRP A 263 7.65 -20.36 26.31
C TRP A 263 7.68 -21.49 27.33
N ASN A 264 8.80 -21.71 28.02
CA ASN A 264 8.96 -22.81 28.97
C ASN A 264 8.15 -22.63 30.24
N SER A 265 7.80 -21.41 30.61
CA SER A 265 7.07 -21.08 31.84
C SER A 265 5.56 -21.12 31.62
N LYS A 266 4.97 -22.30 31.41
CA LYS A 266 3.53 -22.49 31.10
C LYS A 266 2.60 -21.81 32.10
N ARG A 267 2.97 -21.73 33.40
CA ARG A 267 2.16 -21.09 34.47
C ARG A 267 1.98 -19.59 34.29
N CYS A 268 2.84 -18.93 33.48
CA CYS A 268 2.77 -17.50 33.22
C CYS A 268 1.82 -17.13 32.08
N PHE A 269 1.21 -18.13 31.42
CA PHE A 269 0.25 -17.92 30.34
C PHE A 269 -1.17 -17.77 30.88
N ARG A 270 -1.85 -16.72 30.40
CA ARG A 270 -3.26 -16.45 30.63
C ARG A 270 -4.07 -16.85 29.38
N LYS A 271 -5.39 -16.94 29.48
CA LYS A 271 -6.30 -17.13 28.35
C LYS A 271 -7.04 -15.83 28.07
N ALA A 272 -7.33 -15.57 26.81
CA ALA A 272 -8.25 -14.54 26.36
C ALA A 272 -9.00 -15.03 25.12
N THR A 273 -10.25 -14.62 24.97
CA THR A 273 -10.98 -14.73 23.72
C THR A 273 -10.68 -13.47 22.90
N VAL A 274 -10.34 -13.65 21.64
CA VAL A 274 -9.99 -12.59 20.69
C VAL A 274 -10.78 -12.79 19.40
N HIS A 275 -11.09 -11.68 18.71
CA HIS A 275 -11.79 -11.76 17.43
C HIS A 275 -10.77 -11.56 16.29
N ILE A 276 -10.40 -12.65 15.62
CA ILE A 276 -9.42 -12.64 14.51
C ILE A 276 -9.96 -13.42 13.31
N TYR A 277 -9.65 -12.93 12.11
CA TYR A 277 -10.09 -13.55 10.84
C TYR A 277 -11.61 -13.79 10.73
N GLY A 278 -12.41 -12.96 11.40
CA GLY A 278 -13.88 -13.04 11.37
C GLY A 278 -14.49 -14.10 12.27
N ARG A 279 -13.73 -14.65 13.23
CA ARG A 279 -14.20 -15.62 14.24
C ARG A 279 -13.60 -15.33 15.61
N GLU A 280 -14.30 -15.76 16.63
CA GLU A 280 -13.74 -15.81 17.99
C GLU A 280 -12.79 -16.99 18.12
N GLU A 281 -11.66 -16.75 18.77
CA GLU A 281 -10.64 -17.76 19.04
C GLU A 281 -10.09 -17.59 20.45
N THR A 282 -9.92 -18.71 21.18
CA THR A 282 -9.30 -18.71 22.50
C THR A 282 -7.79 -18.81 22.39
N VAL A 283 -7.08 -17.75 22.78
CA VAL A 283 -5.61 -17.67 22.71
C VAL A 283 -5.02 -17.74 24.11
N ARG A 284 -3.97 -18.54 24.27
CA ARG A 284 -3.12 -18.49 25.48
C ARG A 284 -1.99 -17.51 25.23
N TYR A 285 -1.77 -16.57 26.16
CA TYR A 285 -0.76 -15.56 25.98
C TYR A 285 0.03 -15.27 27.25
N ARG A 286 1.26 -14.77 27.04
CA ARG A 286 2.10 -14.15 28.07
C ARG A 286 2.50 -12.76 27.58
N CYS A 287 2.28 -11.74 28.41
CA CYS A 287 2.62 -10.35 28.11
C CYS A 287 3.75 -9.88 28.99
N VAL A 288 4.79 -9.26 28.41
CA VAL A 288 5.97 -8.72 29.12
C VAL A 288 6.44 -7.43 28.44
N ASN A 289 6.85 -6.46 29.26
CA ASN A 289 7.50 -5.24 28.75
C ASN A 289 9.01 -5.39 28.93
N LEU A 290 9.75 -5.27 27.83
CA LEU A 290 11.22 -5.43 27.81
C LEU A 290 11.86 -4.35 26.94
N LEU A 291 13.10 -4.03 27.21
CA LEU A 291 13.91 -3.13 26.39
C LEU A 291 14.41 -3.87 25.14
N TRP A 292 14.29 -3.22 23.99
CA TRP A 292 14.77 -3.78 22.72
C TRP A 292 15.38 -2.71 21.81
N GLY A 293 16.20 -3.16 20.86
CA GLY A 293 16.88 -2.32 19.86
C GLY A 293 18.26 -1.88 20.34
N LYS A 294 19.31 -2.37 19.66
CA LYS A 294 20.71 -2.00 19.96
C LYS A 294 20.90 -0.49 19.78
N GLY A 295 21.36 0.17 20.82
CA GLY A 295 21.63 1.61 20.84
C GLY A 295 20.46 2.46 21.31
N ILE A 296 19.21 2.06 21.08
CA ILE A 296 18.01 2.78 21.52
C ILE A 296 17.46 2.23 22.85
N TYR A 297 17.48 0.90 23.01
CA TYR A 297 16.92 0.20 24.19
C TYR A 297 15.55 0.74 24.61
N GLN A 298 14.65 0.84 23.64
CA GLN A 298 13.27 1.30 23.85
C GLN A 298 12.45 0.20 24.53
N GLU A 299 11.60 0.59 25.49
CA GLU A 299 10.63 -0.33 26.08
C GLU A 299 9.55 -0.67 25.07
N LEU A 300 9.36 -1.96 24.82
CA LEU A 300 8.33 -2.52 23.94
C LEU A 300 7.50 -3.52 24.69
N ARG A 301 6.25 -3.66 24.33
CA ARG A 301 5.35 -4.71 24.85
C ARG A 301 5.40 -5.93 23.94
N PHE A 302 5.84 -7.05 24.50
CA PHE A 302 5.89 -8.34 23.82
C PHE A 302 4.74 -9.22 24.29
N VAL A 303 4.00 -9.80 23.34
CA VAL A 303 2.92 -10.74 23.57
C VAL A 303 3.26 -12.06 22.89
N LEU A 304 3.57 -13.07 23.70
CA LEU A 304 3.76 -14.43 23.25
C LEU A 304 2.38 -15.09 23.19
N ALA A 305 1.88 -15.39 22.00
CA ALA A 305 0.55 -15.95 21.76
C ALA A 305 0.63 -17.38 21.23
N VAL A 306 -0.19 -18.28 21.77
CA VAL A 306 -0.40 -19.66 21.29
C VAL A 306 -1.86 -19.79 20.89
N PHE A 307 -2.08 -19.96 19.59
CA PHE A 307 -3.40 -20.09 18.99
C PHE A 307 -3.98 -21.51 19.14
N GLU A 308 -5.25 -21.70 18.83
CA GLU A 308 -5.93 -23.01 18.93
C GLU A 308 -5.27 -24.07 18.03
N ASN A 309 -4.79 -23.71 16.87
CA ASN A 309 -4.02 -24.56 15.96
C ASN A 309 -2.60 -24.87 16.44
N SER A 310 -2.26 -24.48 17.67
CA SER A 310 -0.92 -24.59 18.27
C SER A 310 0.17 -23.73 17.61
N GLU A 311 -0.18 -22.85 16.68
CA GLU A 311 0.77 -21.87 16.14
C GLU A 311 1.23 -20.92 17.26
N LYS A 312 2.53 -20.58 17.23
CA LYS A 312 3.16 -19.66 18.18
C LYS A 312 3.58 -18.39 17.48
N SER A 313 3.22 -17.25 18.05
CA SER A 313 3.64 -15.93 17.56
C SER A 313 4.14 -15.05 18.68
N ILE A 314 5.15 -14.23 18.41
CA ILE A 314 5.62 -13.19 19.32
C ILE A 314 5.25 -11.84 18.69
N LEU A 315 4.21 -11.21 19.21
CA LEU A 315 3.74 -9.91 18.75
C LEU A 315 4.39 -8.80 19.58
N VAL A 316 4.51 -7.62 18.99
CA VAL A 316 5.22 -6.49 19.60
C VAL A 316 4.44 -5.21 19.36
N SER A 317 4.31 -4.39 20.39
CA SER A 317 3.77 -3.04 20.27
C SER A 317 4.72 -2.01 20.86
N THR A 318 4.81 -0.85 20.21
CA THR A 318 5.45 0.35 20.78
C THR A 318 4.52 1.06 21.77
N ASP A 319 3.21 0.91 21.63
CA ASP A 319 2.22 1.39 22.59
C ASP A 319 2.10 0.41 23.77
N LEU A 320 2.52 0.88 24.94
CA LEU A 320 2.50 0.10 26.17
C LEU A 320 1.13 0.09 26.87
N THR A 321 0.15 0.85 26.39
CA THR A 321 -1.20 0.91 26.97
C THR A 321 -2.10 -0.20 26.45
N LEU A 322 -1.83 -0.73 25.23
CA LEU A 322 -2.60 -1.81 24.64
C LEU A 322 -2.58 -3.08 25.48
N SER A 323 -3.73 -3.70 25.68
CA SER A 323 -3.81 -5.04 26.26
C SER A 323 -3.26 -6.09 25.28
N ALA A 324 -2.92 -7.27 25.82
CA ALA A 324 -2.47 -8.38 24.97
C ALA A 324 -3.51 -8.82 23.93
N ALA A 325 -4.79 -8.83 24.29
CA ALA A 325 -5.88 -9.16 23.39
C ALA A 325 -5.95 -8.16 22.22
N GLN A 326 -5.92 -6.87 22.50
CA GLN A 326 -5.90 -5.81 21.47
C GLN A 326 -4.70 -5.93 20.53
N ILE A 327 -3.49 -6.24 21.04
CA ILE A 327 -2.31 -6.42 20.18
C ILE A 327 -2.51 -7.63 19.23
N ILE A 328 -3.11 -8.72 19.72
CA ILE A 328 -3.39 -9.91 18.91
C ILE A 328 -4.41 -9.58 17.81
N GLU A 329 -5.51 -8.91 18.15
CA GLU A 329 -6.57 -8.52 17.22
C GLU A 329 -6.06 -7.54 16.19
N LEU A 330 -5.34 -6.48 16.59
CA LEU A 330 -4.73 -5.50 15.71
C LEU A 330 -3.78 -6.18 14.70
N TYR A 331 -2.90 -7.05 15.17
CA TYR A 331 -1.99 -7.75 14.27
C TYR A 331 -2.73 -8.67 13.28
N GLY A 332 -3.87 -9.25 13.69
CA GLY A 332 -4.74 -10.05 12.82
C GLY A 332 -5.24 -9.28 11.59
N HIS A 333 -5.41 -7.96 11.70
CA HIS A 333 -5.81 -7.13 10.57
C HIS A 333 -4.69 -6.89 9.54
N ARG A 334 -3.42 -7.12 9.88
CA ARG A 334 -2.30 -6.95 8.93
C ARG A 334 -2.49 -7.72 7.62
N PHE A 335 -3.07 -8.91 7.69
CA PHE A 335 -3.32 -9.74 6.51
C PHE A 335 -4.17 -9.04 5.42
N LYS A 336 -4.93 -8.01 5.77
CA LYS A 336 -5.76 -7.28 4.79
C LYS A 336 -4.95 -6.62 3.67
N ILE A 337 -3.68 -6.25 3.91
CA ILE A 337 -2.83 -5.69 2.85
C ILE A 337 -2.44 -6.76 1.81
N GLU A 338 -2.31 -8.02 2.20
CA GLU A 338 -2.05 -9.12 1.25
C GLU A 338 -3.26 -9.37 0.33
N SER A 339 -4.48 -9.27 0.89
CA SER A 339 -5.71 -9.29 0.11
C SER A 339 -5.79 -8.10 -0.86
N CYS A 340 -5.40 -6.90 -0.39
CA CYS A 340 -5.28 -5.71 -1.24
C CYS A 340 -4.32 -5.96 -2.42
N PHE A 341 -3.15 -6.56 -2.19
CA PHE A 341 -2.19 -6.88 -3.26
C PHE A 341 -2.74 -7.86 -4.27
N ARG A 342 -3.48 -8.87 -3.82
CA ARG A 342 -4.12 -9.85 -4.70
C ARG A 342 -5.12 -9.17 -5.63
N GLU A 343 -6.07 -8.41 -5.07
CA GLU A 343 -7.08 -7.71 -5.86
C GLU A 343 -6.44 -6.66 -6.79
N PHE A 344 -5.46 -5.91 -6.30
CA PHE A 344 -4.71 -4.93 -7.09
C PHE A 344 -4.02 -5.55 -8.31
N LYS A 345 -3.44 -6.75 -8.15
CA LYS A 345 -2.80 -7.49 -9.24
C LYS A 345 -3.82 -8.11 -10.20
N GLN A 346 -4.82 -8.80 -9.64
CA GLN A 346 -5.71 -9.69 -10.40
C GLN A 346 -6.91 -8.95 -11.02
N GLN A 347 -7.50 -7.98 -10.32
CA GLN A 347 -8.69 -7.28 -10.78
C GLN A 347 -8.33 -5.97 -11.49
N PHE A 348 -7.49 -5.14 -10.84
CA PHE A 348 -7.18 -3.82 -11.37
C PHE A 348 -5.98 -3.79 -12.31
N GLY A 349 -5.17 -4.86 -12.38
CA GLY A 349 -3.96 -4.88 -13.20
C GLY A 349 -3.02 -3.71 -12.88
N GLY A 350 -2.94 -3.32 -11.59
CA GLY A 350 -2.23 -2.12 -11.17
C GLY A 350 -0.72 -2.14 -11.45
N PHE A 351 -0.17 -3.31 -11.74
CA PHE A 351 1.21 -3.44 -12.20
C PHE A 351 1.34 -3.75 -13.71
N CYS A 352 0.33 -3.54 -14.52
CA CYS A 352 0.38 -3.81 -15.97
C CYS A 352 0.89 -2.62 -16.79
N TYR A 353 1.74 -1.77 -16.24
CA TYR A 353 2.40 -0.68 -16.95
C TYR A 353 3.56 -1.18 -17.84
N HIS A 354 3.85 -0.42 -18.91
CA HIS A 354 4.92 -0.69 -19.89
C HIS A 354 5.64 0.61 -20.27
N PHE A 355 6.37 1.22 -19.31
CA PHE A 355 7.14 2.45 -19.55
C PHE A 355 8.63 2.16 -19.55
N TRP A 356 9.27 2.27 -20.70
CA TRP A 356 10.68 2.00 -20.90
C TRP A 356 11.37 3.12 -21.70
N THR A 357 12.70 3.16 -21.68
CA THR A 357 13.49 4.14 -22.42
C THR A 357 14.83 3.56 -22.87
N LYS A 358 15.22 3.83 -24.13
CA LYS A 358 16.53 3.49 -24.67
C LYS A 358 17.67 4.35 -24.08
N ALA A 359 17.37 5.37 -23.27
CA ALA A 359 18.37 6.12 -22.52
C ALA A 359 19.06 5.23 -21.45
N LEU A 360 18.44 4.12 -21.06
CA LEU A 360 19.06 3.12 -20.20
C LEU A 360 19.87 2.11 -21.04
N PRO A 361 21.04 1.66 -20.56
CA PRO A 361 21.67 0.49 -21.07
C PRO A 361 20.78 -0.73 -20.84
N LYS A 362 20.92 -1.74 -21.72
CA LYS A 362 20.14 -2.98 -21.62
C LYS A 362 20.47 -3.72 -20.34
N LEU A 363 19.45 -4.05 -19.55
CA LEU A 363 19.61 -4.87 -18.34
C LEU A 363 20.15 -6.25 -18.72
N ASN A 364 21.29 -6.62 -18.13
CA ASN A 364 21.86 -7.95 -18.24
C ASN A 364 21.18 -8.88 -17.21
N HIS A 365 20.51 -9.94 -17.68
CA HIS A 365 19.88 -10.94 -16.81
C HIS A 365 20.92 -11.85 -16.11
N PHE A 366 22.15 -11.89 -16.62
CA PHE A 366 23.28 -12.62 -16.01
C PHE A 366 24.17 -11.73 -15.14
N LYS A 367 23.69 -10.52 -14.82
CA LYS A 367 24.38 -9.55 -13.98
C LYS A 367 24.87 -10.19 -12.67
N ARG A 368 26.13 -9.91 -12.31
CA ARG A 368 26.72 -10.24 -11.02
C ARG A 368 26.28 -9.26 -9.95
N LYS A 369 26.45 -9.63 -8.69
CA LYS A 369 26.01 -8.80 -7.54
C LYS A 369 26.67 -7.41 -7.54
N ASP A 370 27.92 -7.32 -7.97
CA ASP A 370 28.72 -6.09 -7.95
C ASP A 370 28.62 -5.27 -9.25
N ASP A 371 27.94 -5.75 -10.27
CA ASP A 371 27.73 -4.99 -11.50
C ASP A 371 26.85 -3.77 -11.24
N PRO A 372 27.15 -2.60 -11.84
CA PRO A 372 26.40 -1.36 -11.60
C PRO A 372 24.94 -1.49 -12.08
N GLU A 373 24.04 -0.83 -11.36
CA GLU A 373 22.62 -0.73 -11.79
C GLU A 373 22.53 0.08 -13.11
N PRO A 374 21.68 -0.31 -14.07
CA PRO A 374 21.55 0.38 -15.36
C PRO A 374 21.29 1.89 -15.21
N VAL A 375 20.52 2.29 -14.22
CA VAL A 375 20.24 3.71 -13.92
C VAL A 375 21.49 4.46 -13.50
N GLY A 376 22.45 3.85 -12.81
CA GLY A 376 23.71 4.44 -12.40
C GLY A 376 24.67 4.70 -13.57
N MET A 377 24.45 4.07 -14.72
CA MET A 377 25.26 4.23 -15.93
C MET A 377 24.80 5.39 -16.83
N VAL A 378 23.69 6.07 -16.50
CA VAL A 378 23.16 7.19 -17.27
C VAL A 378 23.93 8.47 -16.89
N SER A 379 24.83 8.90 -17.74
CA SER A 379 25.73 10.03 -17.47
C SER A 379 25.20 11.38 -17.94
N ASN A 380 24.47 11.43 -19.07
CA ASN A 380 24.00 12.67 -19.66
C ASN A 380 22.66 13.15 -19.06
N GLU A 381 22.46 14.46 -18.99
CA GLU A 381 21.30 15.10 -18.37
C GLU A 381 20.00 14.75 -19.08
N HIS A 382 19.97 14.77 -20.42
CA HIS A 382 18.80 14.38 -21.20
C HIS A 382 18.34 12.92 -20.91
N GLY A 383 19.30 11.98 -20.81
CA GLY A 383 18.99 10.60 -20.45
C GLY A 383 18.41 10.48 -19.04
N ARG A 384 18.93 11.26 -18.08
CA ARG A 384 18.40 11.33 -16.71
C ARG A 384 16.97 11.85 -16.69
N GLU A 385 16.69 12.91 -17.42
CA GLU A 385 15.32 13.45 -17.56
C GLU A 385 14.37 12.40 -18.13
N LEU A 386 14.76 11.69 -19.20
CA LEU A 386 13.94 10.63 -19.78
C LEU A 386 13.66 9.50 -18.78
N VAL A 387 14.64 9.12 -17.95
CA VAL A 387 14.46 8.10 -16.89
C VAL A 387 13.48 8.60 -15.83
N LEU A 388 13.64 9.84 -15.32
CA LEU A 388 12.73 10.42 -14.34
C LEU A 388 11.29 10.49 -14.85
N ARG A 389 11.09 10.87 -16.12
CA ARG A 389 9.77 10.85 -16.76
C ARG A 389 9.15 9.46 -16.80
N LYS A 390 9.95 8.39 -17.03
CA LYS A 390 9.45 7.01 -17.01
C LYS A 390 9.11 6.55 -15.59
N LEU A 391 9.91 6.91 -14.60
CA LEU A 391 9.63 6.62 -13.20
C LEU A 391 8.33 7.30 -12.74
N LYS A 392 8.14 8.59 -13.07
CA LYS A 392 6.89 9.29 -12.83
C LYS A 392 5.70 8.58 -13.46
N ALA A 393 5.86 8.12 -14.71
CA ALA A 393 4.78 7.41 -15.42
C ALA A 393 4.44 6.06 -14.77
N ILE A 394 5.43 5.31 -14.30
CA ILE A 394 5.24 4.05 -13.58
C ILE A 394 4.47 4.29 -12.27
N GLU A 395 4.95 5.19 -11.43
CA GLU A 395 4.30 5.49 -10.15
C GLU A 395 2.93 6.14 -10.35
N GLY A 396 2.77 6.97 -11.39
CA GLY A 396 1.50 7.56 -11.77
C GLY A 396 0.45 6.53 -12.20
N PHE A 397 0.85 5.54 -13.00
CA PHE A 397 -0.04 4.44 -13.37
C PHE A 397 -0.51 3.66 -12.15
N VAL A 398 0.42 3.33 -11.25
CA VAL A 398 0.13 2.61 -10.00
C VAL A 398 -0.76 3.46 -9.09
N LEU A 399 -0.52 4.77 -8.97
CA LEU A 399 -1.34 5.67 -8.15
C LEU A 399 -2.78 5.78 -8.69
N VAL A 400 -2.97 5.91 -10.00
CA VAL A 400 -4.32 5.98 -10.58
C VAL A 400 -5.05 4.63 -10.41
N ALA A 401 -4.35 3.51 -10.51
CA ALA A 401 -4.91 2.18 -10.19
C ALA A 401 -5.30 2.05 -8.71
N ASN A 402 -4.48 2.60 -7.78
CA ASN A 402 -4.82 2.66 -6.34
C ASN A 402 -6.12 3.44 -6.11
N ILE A 403 -6.24 4.61 -6.76
CA ILE A 403 -7.45 5.45 -6.68
C ILE A 403 -8.66 4.68 -7.20
N ALA A 404 -8.56 4.03 -8.36
CA ALA A 404 -9.66 3.25 -8.93
C ALA A 404 -10.09 2.10 -7.99
N MET A 405 -9.11 1.37 -7.41
CA MET A 405 -9.39 0.31 -6.45
C MET A 405 -10.08 0.84 -5.20
N GLY A 406 -9.56 1.92 -4.62
CA GLY A 406 -10.17 2.51 -3.42
C GLY A 406 -11.57 3.07 -3.68
N ILE A 407 -11.83 3.66 -4.86
CA ILE A 407 -13.18 4.06 -5.27
C ILE A 407 -14.12 2.85 -5.32
N ALA A 408 -13.67 1.71 -5.91
CA ALA A 408 -14.46 0.49 -5.93
C ALA A 408 -14.74 -0.05 -4.52
N GLN A 409 -13.76 0.04 -3.60
CA GLN A 409 -13.90 -0.36 -2.20
C GLN A 409 -14.89 0.53 -1.44
N MET A 410 -14.77 1.85 -1.57
CA MET A 410 -15.73 2.79 -0.97
C MET A 410 -17.14 2.58 -1.54
N ALA A 411 -17.26 2.30 -2.83
CA ALA A 411 -18.53 1.94 -3.47
C ALA A 411 -19.10 0.63 -2.91
N ALA A 412 -18.25 -0.38 -2.68
CA ALA A 412 -18.67 -1.65 -2.10
C ALA A 412 -19.22 -1.51 -0.67
N LEU A 413 -18.62 -0.62 0.14
CA LEU A 413 -19.04 -0.37 1.52
C LEU A 413 -20.30 0.51 1.62
N ASN A 414 -20.53 1.38 0.63
CA ASN A 414 -21.61 2.37 0.63
C ASN A 414 -22.82 2.00 -0.25
N SER A 415 -22.78 0.87 -0.95
CA SER A 415 -23.83 0.49 -1.89
C SER A 415 -24.97 -0.23 -1.20
N ASP A 416 -26.17 -0.04 -1.76
CA ASP A 416 -27.29 -0.92 -1.48
C ASP A 416 -26.90 -2.35 -1.90
N ALA A 417 -26.81 -3.22 -0.89
CA ALA A 417 -26.35 -4.58 -1.09
C ALA A 417 -27.22 -5.35 -2.07
N ASP A 418 -28.53 -5.12 -2.08
CA ASP A 418 -29.49 -5.89 -2.91
C ASP A 418 -29.40 -5.49 -4.38
N GLU A 419 -29.12 -4.24 -4.69
CA GLU A 419 -28.91 -3.80 -6.07
C GLU A 419 -27.62 -4.37 -6.68
N VAL A 420 -26.52 -4.38 -5.92
CA VAL A 420 -25.19 -4.72 -6.43
C VAL A 420 -24.91 -6.23 -6.37
N ARG A 421 -25.45 -6.95 -5.41
CA ARG A 421 -25.24 -8.40 -5.26
C ARG A 421 -25.68 -9.23 -6.45
N LYS A 422 -26.68 -8.82 -7.22
CA LYS A 422 -27.08 -9.50 -8.46
C LYS A 422 -25.99 -9.51 -9.52
N TYR A 423 -24.99 -8.63 -9.43
CA TYR A 423 -23.80 -8.58 -10.29
C TYR A 423 -22.61 -9.33 -9.73
N ARG A 424 -22.81 -10.22 -8.78
CA ARG A 424 -21.75 -10.97 -8.12
C ARG A 424 -20.71 -11.52 -9.09
N TYR A 425 -19.45 -11.36 -8.71
CA TYR A 425 -18.32 -11.86 -9.49
C TYR A 425 -18.01 -13.33 -9.19
N LEU A 426 -18.08 -13.73 -7.92
CA LEU A 426 -17.74 -15.06 -7.47
C LEU A 426 -19.00 -15.95 -7.32
N ARG A 427 -18.80 -17.26 -7.49
CA ARG A 427 -19.83 -18.28 -7.27
C ARG A 427 -20.29 -18.32 -5.79
N THR A 428 -19.33 -18.25 -4.86
CA THR A 428 -19.61 -18.22 -3.43
C THR A 428 -19.93 -16.80 -2.99
N ILE A 429 -21.05 -16.62 -2.32
CA ILE A 429 -21.51 -15.33 -1.80
C ILE A 429 -21.16 -15.27 -0.32
N VAL A 430 -20.51 -14.19 0.10
CA VAL A 430 -20.47 -13.78 1.49
C VAL A 430 -21.68 -12.88 1.74
N PRO A 431 -22.68 -13.29 2.53
CA PRO A 431 -23.93 -12.54 2.66
C PRO A 431 -23.76 -11.11 3.20
N THR A 432 -22.72 -10.87 3.98
CA THR A 432 -22.50 -9.63 4.72
C THR A 432 -21.60 -8.63 3.98
N ARG A 433 -21.03 -9.01 2.81
CA ARG A 433 -20.00 -8.18 2.15
C ARG A 433 -20.13 -8.18 0.63
N ILE A 434 -19.99 -6.99 0.04
CA ILE A 434 -19.78 -6.78 -1.40
C ILE A 434 -18.27 -6.65 -1.62
N SER A 435 -17.74 -7.32 -2.67
CA SER A 435 -16.34 -7.20 -3.06
C SER A 435 -16.15 -6.12 -4.13
N GLU A 436 -14.93 -5.60 -4.24
CA GLU A 436 -14.50 -4.71 -5.33
C GLU A 436 -14.79 -5.31 -6.70
N ALA A 437 -14.53 -6.61 -6.86
CA ALA A 437 -14.82 -7.33 -8.12
C ALA A 437 -16.30 -7.33 -8.48
N THR A 438 -17.19 -7.38 -7.48
CA THR A 438 -18.65 -7.27 -7.71
C THR A 438 -19.03 -5.86 -8.20
N VAL A 439 -18.43 -4.82 -7.60
CA VAL A 439 -18.61 -3.43 -8.05
C VAL A 439 -18.10 -3.23 -9.48
N MET A 440 -16.94 -3.77 -9.81
CA MET A 440 -16.41 -3.74 -11.18
C MET A 440 -17.35 -4.47 -12.15
N CYS A 441 -17.89 -5.62 -11.76
CA CYS A 441 -18.87 -6.35 -12.60
C CYS A 441 -20.15 -5.54 -12.83
N TYR A 442 -20.63 -4.82 -11.81
CA TYR A 442 -21.74 -3.88 -11.95
C TYR A 442 -21.42 -2.80 -12.99
N PHE A 443 -20.27 -2.11 -12.88
CA PHE A 443 -19.88 -1.08 -13.84
C PHE A 443 -19.72 -1.61 -15.25
N ARG A 444 -19.08 -2.78 -15.44
CA ARG A 444 -18.96 -3.42 -16.77
C ARG A 444 -20.30 -3.64 -17.46
N LYS A 445 -21.33 -3.99 -16.70
CA LYS A 445 -22.68 -4.28 -17.27
C LYS A 445 -23.55 -3.04 -17.38
N GLN A 446 -23.31 -2.01 -16.61
CA GLN A 446 -24.22 -0.87 -16.50
C GLN A 446 -23.65 0.45 -17.03
N LEU A 447 -22.32 0.56 -17.24
CA LEU A 447 -21.71 1.85 -17.55
C LEU A 447 -22.35 2.54 -18.74
N PHE A 448 -22.48 1.88 -19.88
CA PHE A 448 -23.02 2.52 -21.08
C PHE A 448 -24.49 2.94 -20.91
N ALA A 449 -25.30 2.14 -20.23
CA ALA A 449 -26.66 2.54 -19.88
C ALA A 449 -26.67 3.75 -18.90
N LEU A 450 -25.69 3.84 -18.00
CA LEU A 450 -25.54 4.98 -17.10
C LEU A 450 -25.10 6.24 -17.84
N LEU A 451 -24.18 6.12 -18.82
CA LEU A 451 -23.78 7.25 -19.66
C LEU A 451 -24.97 7.80 -20.49
N LEU A 452 -25.88 6.94 -20.95
CA LEU A 452 -27.11 7.37 -21.63
C LEU A 452 -28.07 8.11 -20.68
N LYS A 453 -28.19 7.64 -19.43
CA LYS A 453 -29.06 8.26 -18.41
C LYS A 453 -28.52 9.59 -17.88
N HIS A 454 -27.22 9.84 -17.98
CA HIS A 454 -26.52 11.01 -17.46
C HIS A 454 -25.74 11.74 -18.55
N PRO A 455 -26.41 12.26 -19.61
CA PRO A 455 -25.72 12.86 -20.76
C PRO A 455 -24.93 14.12 -20.40
N GLU A 456 -25.35 14.87 -19.39
CA GLU A 456 -24.69 16.10 -18.93
C GLU A 456 -23.50 15.85 -18.00
N SER A 457 -23.28 14.59 -17.58
CA SER A 457 -22.18 14.24 -16.70
C SER A 457 -20.82 14.51 -17.38
N PRO A 458 -19.85 15.13 -16.67
CA PRO A 458 -18.47 15.25 -17.15
C PRO A 458 -17.84 13.92 -17.57
N ILE A 459 -18.14 12.82 -16.85
CA ILE A 459 -17.70 11.48 -17.23
C ILE A 459 -18.20 11.11 -18.62
N THR A 460 -19.50 11.30 -18.84
CA THR A 460 -20.16 11.01 -20.14
C THR A 460 -19.55 11.84 -21.25
N ARG A 461 -19.39 13.15 -21.05
CA ARG A 461 -18.81 14.07 -22.01
C ARG A 461 -17.39 13.63 -22.41
N PHE A 462 -16.50 13.39 -21.43
CA PHE A 462 -15.11 13.00 -21.71
C PHE A 462 -14.98 11.69 -22.47
N ILE A 463 -15.85 10.72 -22.19
CA ILE A 463 -15.83 9.43 -22.89
C ILE A 463 -16.37 9.59 -24.31
N ARG A 464 -17.58 10.19 -24.48
CA ARG A 464 -18.24 10.33 -25.79
C ARG A 464 -17.41 11.13 -26.79
N GLU A 465 -16.80 12.23 -26.38
CA GLU A 465 -15.94 13.05 -27.25
C GLU A 465 -14.76 12.26 -27.84
N ARG A 466 -14.42 11.10 -27.27
CA ARG A 466 -13.26 10.28 -27.64
C ARG A 466 -13.61 8.89 -28.17
N GLN A 467 -14.90 8.54 -28.19
CA GLN A 467 -15.37 7.28 -28.79
C GLN A 467 -15.27 7.31 -30.31
N THR A 468 -15.24 6.13 -30.93
CA THR A 468 -15.30 5.99 -32.39
C THR A 468 -16.68 6.45 -32.91
N ARG A 469 -16.68 7.14 -34.03
CA ARG A 469 -17.96 7.62 -34.63
C ARG A 469 -18.95 6.48 -34.89
N SER A 470 -18.49 5.36 -35.44
CA SER A 470 -19.32 4.17 -35.70
C SER A 470 -19.96 3.61 -34.42
N TYR A 471 -19.29 3.68 -33.29
CA TYR A 471 -19.84 3.25 -32.01
C TYR A 471 -20.94 4.21 -31.52
N VAL A 472 -20.69 5.52 -31.61
CA VAL A 472 -21.66 6.55 -31.23
C VAL A 472 -22.94 6.44 -32.07
N GLU A 473 -22.83 6.23 -33.38
CA GLU A 473 -23.96 6.07 -34.28
C GLU A 473 -24.78 4.80 -34.01
N SER A 474 -24.16 3.70 -33.55
CA SER A 474 -24.85 2.43 -33.29
C SER A 474 -25.49 2.33 -31.88
N GLU A 475 -24.90 2.97 -30.86
CA GLU A 475 -25.36 2.83 -29.48
C GLU A 475 -26.21 4.00 -28.98
N TYR A 476 -26.15 5.16 -29.68
CA TYR A 476 -26.81 6.39 -29.25
C TYR A 476 -27.84 6.91 -30.27
N ALA A 477 -28.02 6.22 -31.42
CA ALA A 477 -29.09 6.45 -32.39
C ALA A 477 -30.33 5.66 -31.98
#